data_13cdd5a099ead86efaa55e5cb9aab9b5
#
_entry.id   13cdd5a099ead86efaa55e5cb9aab9b5
#
_cell.length_a   1.000
_cell.length_b   1.000
_cell.length_c   1.000
_cell.angle_alpha   90.00
_cell.angle_beta   90.00
_cell.angle_gamma   90.00
#
_symmetry.space_group_name_H-M   'P 1'
#
loop_
_entity.id
_entity.type
_entity.pdbx_description
1 polymer ?
#
loop_
_entity_poly.entity_id
_entity_poly.type
_entity_poly.pdbx_seq_one_letter_code
_entity_poly.pdbx_strand_id
1 'polypeptide(L)'
;YFPFDRQARRIAYTGNAAIFPRNKFFDEGQARRNVLVNDSVLDRPADTILASEFLEGRNWDTISDPERKVKSHRPITPFIGISSGSDVYNEPSSGGIARYLYPPKSSIYERSALGPNMISDANTTLNAVGRHHTGGDDSYGGTSNFVFADGHVARMTILQSVEDRLWGDRFYSMSGNNLVNT
;
A
#
# COMPACT_ATOMS: atom_id res chain seq x y z
N TYR A 1 -9.21 -26.83 1.60
CA TYR A 1 -8.53 -26.55 0.34
C TYR A 1 -9.36 -25.52 -0.40
N PHE A 2 -9.03 -24.25 -0.27
CA PHE A 2 -9.64 -23.23 -1.12
C PHE A 2 -9.02 -23.35 -2.51
N PRO A 3 -9.83 -23.46 -3.56
CA PRO A 3 -9.31 -23.47 -4.92
C PRO A 3 -8.50 -22.19 -5.13
N PHE A 4 -7.44 -22.29 -5.89
CA PHE A 4 -6.58 -21.16 -6.28
C PHE A 4 -7.44 -19.92 -6.50
N ASP A 5 -7.12 -18.85 -5.79
CA ASP A 5 -7.80 -17.57 -5.99
C ASP A 5 -7.56 -17.17 -7.47
N ARG A 6 -8.56 -17.41 -8.29
CA ARG A 6 -8.53 -17.10 -9.73
C ARG A 6 -8.73 -15.61 -9.96
N GLN A 7 -7.93 -14.82 -9.30
CA GLN A 7 -8.00 -13.39 -9.42
C GLN A 7 -7.58 -12.94 -10.82
N ALA A 8 -8.11 -11.82 -11.28
CA ALA A 8 -7.74 -11.26 -12.57
C ALA A 8 -6.22 -11.07 -12.65
N ARG A 9 -5.61 -11.56 -13.72
CA ARG A 9 -4.14 -11.52 -13.90
C ARG A 9 -3.59 -10.11 -14.08
N ARG A 10 -4.45 -9.11 -14.29
CA ARG A 10 -4.06 -7.73 -14.52
C ARG A 10 -5.05 -6.82 -13.80
N ILE A 11 -4.54 -5.98 -12.93
CA ILE A 11 -5.26 -4.85 -12.37
C ILE A 11 -4.54 -3.58 -12.83
N ALA A 12 -5.32 -2.64 -13.36
CA ALA A 12 -4.79 -1.34 -13.76
C ALA A 12 -4.66 -0.39 -12.56
N TYR A 13 -5.49 -0.60 -11.53
CA TYR A 13 -5.57 0.26 -10.35
C TYR A 13 -5.58 -0.59 -9.09
N THR A 14 -5.08 0.01 -8.00
CA THR A 14 -5.05 -0.62 -6.69
C THR A 14 -5.39 0.39 -5.60
N GLY A 15 -6.00 -0.09 -4.52
CA GLY A 15 -6.42 0.77 -3.41
C GLY A 15 -5.35 0.94 -2.34
N ASN A 16 -5.51 1.96 -1.51
CA ASN A 16 -4.74 2.19 -0.30
C ASN A 16 -5.18 1.22 0.81
N ALA A 17 -4.29 0.35 1.27
CA ALA A 17 -4.59 -0.62 2.33
C ALA A 17 -4.91 0.04 3.68
N ALA A 18 -4.48 1.27 3.89
CA ALA A 18 -4.84 2.02 5.09
C ALA A 18 -6.35 2.31 5.15
N ILE A 19 -7.03 2.36 3.99
CA ILE A 19 -8.47 2.62 3.86
C ILE A 19 -9.22 1.32 3.53
N PHE A 20 -8.74 0.56 2.52
CA PHE A 20 -9.37 -0.69 2.11
C PHE A 20 -8.78 -1.84 2.91
N PRO A 21 -9.56 -2.48 3.82
CA PRO A 21 -9.04 -3.57 4.61
C PRO A 21 -8.59 -4.71 3.71
N ARG A 22 -7.47 -5.27 4.04
CA ARG A 22 -6.98 -6.48 3.41
C ARG A 22 -7.99 -7.62 3.67
N ASN A 23 -8.30 -8.40 2.65
CA ASN A 23 -9.26 -9.51 2.72
C ASN A 23 -8.72 -10.72 3.52
N LYS A 24 -7.98 -10.48 4.60
CA LYS A 24 -7.62 -11.49 5.58
C LYS A 24 -8.64 -11.45 6.69
N PHE A 25 -9.66 -12.26 6.55
CA PHE A 25 -10.56 -12.57 7.64
C PHE A 25 -9.76 -13.25 8.75
N PHE A 26 -9.92 -12.70 9.95
CA PHE A 26 -9.64 -13.30 11.24
C PHE A 26 -8.71 -14.51 11.24
N ASP A 27 -7.44 -14.24 11.40
CA ASP A 27 -6.57 -15.17 12.08
C ASP A 27 -6.69 -14.86 13.58
N GLU A 28 -7.19 -15.80 14.38
CA GLU A 28 -7.43 -15.61 15.82
C GLU A 28 -6.18 -15.21 16.60
N GLY A 29 -5.01 -15.36 15.98
CA GLY A 29 -3.70 -14.96 16.52
C GLY A 29 -3.23 -13.55 16.19
N GLN A 30 -3.97 -12.74 15.41
CA GLN A 30 -3.51 -11.40 15.05
C GLN A 30 -3.88 -10.36 16.12
N ALA A 31 -2.91 -9.53 16.48
CA ALA A 31 -3.07 -8.45 17.46
C ALA A 31 -4.05 -7.36 17.02
N ARG A 32 -4.37 -7.28 15.73
CA ARG A 32 -5.24 -6.28 15.13
C ARG A 32 -6.35 -6.88 14.31
N ARG A 33 -7.48 -6.15 14.24
CA ARG A 33 -8.64 -6.52 13.46
C ARG A 33 -8.87 -5.50 12.35
N ASN A 34 -9.33 -5.97 11.20
CA ASN A 34 -9.82 -5.10 10.16
C ASN A 34 -11.12 -4.43 10.60
N VAL A 35 -11.25 -3.14 10.31
CA VAL A 35 -12.47 -2.34 10.53
C VAL A 35 -12.88 -1.70 9.22
N LEU A 36 -14.19 -1.48 9.06
CA LEU A 36 -14.70 -0.71 7.93
C LEU A 36 -14.39 0.78 8.16
N VAL A 37 -13.95 1.43 7.10
CA VAL A 37 -13.62 2.85 7.11
C VAL A 37 -14.82 3.64 6.57
N ASN A 38 -15.31 4.58 7.37
CA ASN A 38 -16.25 5.59 6.91
C ASN A 38 -15.49 6.84 6.45
N ASP A 39 -16.06 7.59 5.54
CA ASP A 39 -15.51 8.85 5.05
C ASP A 39 -15.28 9.87 6.18
N SER A 40 -16.15 9.87 7.19
CA SER A 40 -16.07 10.76 8.36
C SER A 40 -14.83 10.58 9.25
N VAL A 41 -14.07 9.49 9.09
CA VAL A 41 -12.82 9.27 9.85
C VAL A 41 -11.58 9.76 9.11
N LEU A 42 -11.74 10.24 7.88
CA LEU A 42 -10.67 10.83 7.09
C LEU A 42 -10.56 12.31 7.40
N ASP A 43 -9.58 12.69 8.20
CA ASP A 43 -9.41 14.09 8.63
C ASP A 43 -9.06 15.02 7.45
N ARG A 44 -8.39 14.49 6.43
CA ARG A 44 -7.88 15.22 5.26
C ARG A 44 -8.16 14.46 3.96
N PRO A 45 -9.42 14.33 3.53
CA PRO A 45 -9.76 13.52 2.35
C PRO A 45 -9.12 14.04 1.05
N ALA A 46 -8.92 15.35 0.91
CA ALA A 46 -8.24 15.96 -0.24
C ALA A 46 -6.72 15.69 -0.27
N ASP A 47 -6.11 15.32 0.85
CA ASP A 47 -4.70 14.98 0.97
C ASP A 47 -4.49 13.47 1.24
N THR A 48 -5.52 12.66 1.08
CA THR A 48 -5.43 11.22 1.34
C THR A 48 -5.69 10.42 0.07
N ILE A 49 -4.67 9.75 -0.43
CA ILE A 49 -4.75 8.88 -1.61
C ILE A 49 -5.66 7.68 -1.30
N LEU A 50 -6.69 7.50 -2.12
CA LEU A 50 -7.63 6.39 -2.09
C LEU A 50 -7.15 5.24 -2.96
N ALA A 51 -6.70 5.54 -4.17
CA ALA A 51 -6.23 4.55 -5.14
C ALA A 51 -5.15 5.12 -6.05
N SER A 52 -4.37 4.25 -6.66
CA SER A 52 -3.35 4.60 -7.65
C SER A 52 -3.35 3.62 -8.81
N GLU A 53 -2.72 4.00 -9.90
CA GLU A 53 -2.39 3.07 -10.96
C GLU A 53 -1.40 2.03 -10.46
N PHE A 54 -1.56 0.80 -10.94
CA PHE A 54 -0.68 -0.30 -10.62
C PHE A 54 0.49 -0.35 -11.61
N LEU A 55 1.65 -0.80 -11.14
CA LEU A 55 2.85 -0.89 -11.95
C LEU A 55 2.65 -1.89 -13.09
N GLU A 56 2.88 -1.42 -14.32
CA GLU A 56 2.80 -2.24 -15.51
C GLU A 56 4.10 -3.06 -15.70
N GLY A 57 3.94 -4.36 -15.88
CA GLY A 57 5.04 -5.24 -16.22
C GLY A 57 4.58 -6.40 -17.09
N ARG A 58 5.21 -6.60 -18.24
CA ARG A 58 4.85 -7.70 -19.18
C ARG A 58 4.97 -9.08 -18.56
N ASN A 59 5.85 -9.24 -17.56
CA ASN A 59 6.14 -10.49 -16.88
C ASN A 59 5.60 -10.53 -15.44
N TRP A 60 4.83 -9.52 -15.04
CA TRP A 60 4.27 -9.43 -13.69
C TRP A 60 2.87 -9.99 -13.71
N ASP A 61 2.77 -11.29 -13.76
CA ASP A 61 1.47 -11.92 -13.70
C ASP A 61 0.77 -11.66 -12.36
N THR A 62 1.57 -11.31 -11.33
CA THR A 62 1.05 -11.09 -9.97
C THR A 62 2.15 -10.67 -9.00
N ILE A 63 1.77 -10.14 -7.86
CA ILE A 63 2.63 -10.11 -6.68
C ILE A 63 2.91 -11.58 -6.33
N SER A 64 4.08 -12.09 -6.71
CA SER A 64 4.40 -13.49 -6.56
C SER A 64 4.71 -13.81 -5.10
N ASP A 65 4.00 -14.78 -4.58
CA ASP A 65 4.36 -15.48 -3.38
C ASP A 65 5.25 -16.66 -3.79
N PRO A 66 6.42 -16.90 -3.16
CA PRO A 66 7.27 -18.03 -3.45
C PRO A 66 6.56 -19.40 -3.35
N GLU A 67 5.44 -19.46 -2.64
CA GLU A 67 4.55 -20.62 -2.59
C GLU A 67 3.52 -20.69 -3.73
N ARG A 68 3.68 -19.89 -4.80
CA ARG A 68 2.77 -19.83 -5.96
C ARG A 68 1.35 -19.36 -5.63
N LYS A 69 1.16 -18.69 -4.53
CA LYS A 69 -0.12 -18.04 -4.19
C LYS A 69 -0.16 -16.69 -4.88
N VAL A 70 -0.75 -16.70 -6.05
CA VAL A 70 -0.99 -15.49 -6.84
C VAL A 70 -1.90 -14.54 -6.08
N LYS A 71 -1.39 -13.40 -5.67
CA LYS A 71 -2.13 -12.40 -4.87
C LYS A 71 -2.26 -11.10 -5.66
N SER A 72 -3.13 -11.11 -6.65
CA SER A 72 -3.28 -10.02 -7.62
C SER A 72 -4.04 -8.79 -7.12
N HIS A 73 -4.61 -8.80 -5.92
CA HIS A 73 -5.52 -7.73 -5.47
C HIS A 73 -5.13 -7.13 -4.14
N ARG A 74 -3.87 -7.13 -3.81
CA ARG A 74 -3.51 -6.51 -2.55
C ARG A 74 -3.54 -5.00 -2.70
N PRO A 75 -4.34 -4.31 -1.88
CA PRO A 75 -4.16 -2.88 -1.72
C PRO A 75 -2.72 -2.58 -1.36
N ILE A 76 -2.21 -1.45 -1.81
CA ILE A 76 -0.87 -0.98 -1.47
C ILE A 76 -0.86 -0.65 0.02
N THR A 77 0.04 -1.28 0.76
CA THR A 77 0.33 -0.94 2.15
C THR A 77 1.31 0.24 2.16
N PRO A 78 0.88 1.45 2.52
CA PRO A 78 1.72 2.64 2.41
C PRO A 78 2.67 2.84 3.59
N PHE A 79 2.51 2.07 4.65
CA PHE A 79 3.23 2.23 5.91
C PHE A 79 3.97 0.95 6.28
N ILE A 80 4.99 1.11 7.12
CA ILE A 80 5.70 0.02 7.79
C ILE A 80 5.35 0.00 9.27
N GLY A 81 5.33 -1.20 9.87
CA GLY A 81 5.14 -1.35 11.32
C GLY A 81 6.42 -1.08 12.08
N ILE A 82 6.32 -0.40 13.22
CA ILE A 82 7.48 -0.04 14.05
C ILE A 82 8.09 -1.26 14.75
N SER A 83 7.23 -2.15 15.26
CA SER A 83 7.68 -3.29 16.07
C SER A 83 7.69 -4.60 15.29
N SER A 84 6.83 -4.74 14.29
CA SER A 84 6.68 -5.97 13.52
C SER A 84 7.58 -6.05 12.28
N GLY A 85 8.28 -4.96 11.97
CA GLY A 85 9.06 -4.86 10.74
C GLY A 85 8.17 -4.89 9.50
N SER A 86 8.14 -6.00 8.77
CA SER A 86 7.42 -6.12 7.50
C SER A 86 5.92 -6.38 7.62
N ASP A 87 5.46 -6.96 8.72
CA ASP A 87 4.04 -7.33 8.88
C ASP A 87 3.27 -6.31 9.74
N VAL A 88 2.69 -5.33 9.07
CA VAL A 88 1.88 -4.27 9.70
C VAL A 88 0.66 -4.81 10.45
N TYR A 89 0.15 -6.00 10.11
CA TYR A 89 -1.02 -6.60 10.75
C TYR A 89 -0.69 -7.26 12.10
N ASN A 90 0.58 -7.60 12.31
CA ASN A 90 1.07 -8.13 13.59
C ASN A 90 1.55 -7.04 14.55
N GLU A 91 1.46 -5.78 14.16
CA GLU A 91 1.82 -4.66 15.03
C GLU A 91 0.91 -4.64 16.26
N PRO A 92 1.45 -4.54 17.49
CA PRO A 92 0.65 -4.53 18.71
C PRO A 92 -0.42 -3.44 18.70
N SER A 93 -1.64 -3.75 19.19
CA SER A 93 -2.77 -2.84 19.19
C SER A 93 -2.85 -1.90 20.40
N SER A 94 -1.99 -2.09 21.40
CA SER A 94 -2.00 -1.37 22.67
C SER A 94 -0.97 -0.25 22.72
N GLY A 95 -1.25 0.78 23.51
CA GLY A 95 -0.38 1.91 23.79
C GLY A 95 -0.78 3.21 23.10
N GLY A 96 -0.43 4.36 23.69
CA GLY A 96 -0.71 5.69 23.14
C GLY A 96 0.33 6.20 22.14
N ILE A 97 1.21 5.34 21.63
CA ILE A 97 2.30 5.69 20.71
C ILE A 97 1.90 5.28 19.30
N ALA A 98 2.24 6.11 18.32
CA ALA A 98 2.12 5.77 16.92
C ALA A 98 2.83 4.44 16.61
N ARG A 99 2.20 3.60 15.78
CA ARG A 99 2.68 2.25 15.48
C ARG A 99 3.19 2.09 14.08
N TYR A 100 2.99 3.08 13.25
CA TYR A 100 3.34 3.04 11.84
C TYR A 100 4.25 4.20 11.46
N LEU A 101 5.05 3.97 10.43
CA LEU A 101 5.92 4.97 9.82
C LEU A 101 5.68 5.01 8.31
N TYR A 102 5.87 6.16 7.71
CA TYR A 102 6.13 6.22 6.29
C TYR A 102 7.46 5.53 5.97
N PRO A 103 7.52 4.71 4.91
CA PRO A 103 8.78 4.10 4.51
C PRO A 103 9.77 5.18 4.09
N PRO A 104 11.06 5.02 4.43
CA PRO A 104 12.09 5.94 3.97
C PRO A 104 12.25 5.85 2.44
N LYS A 105 12.77 6.91 1.81
CA LYS A 105 13.05 6.94 0.37
C LYS A 105 13.84 5.72 -0.11
N SER A 106 14.77 5.22 0.70
CA SER A 106 15.57 4.02 0.39
C SER A 106 14.75 2.74 0.23
N SER A 107 13.50 2.71 0.69
CA SER A 107 12.57 1.59 0.47
C SER A 107 11.85 1.67 -0.87
N ILE A 108 11.93 2.80 -1.56
CA ILE A 108 11.40 2.97 -2.91
C ILE A 108 12.51 2.60 -3.89
N TYR A 109 12.30 1.53 -4.63
CA TYR A 109 13.28 1.04 -5.57
C TYR A 109 13.34 1.88 -6.85
N GLU A 110 14.54 2.04 -7.38
CA GLU A 110 14.74 2.56 -8.72
C GLU A 110 14.04 1.64 -9.75
N ARG A 111 13.67 2.21 -10.88
CA ARG A 111 12.97 1.48 -11.94
C ARG A 111 13.74 0.26 -12.44
N SER A 112 15.05 0.35 -12.51
CA SER A 112 15.95 -0.72 -12.92
C SER A 112 15.98 -1.91 -11.96
N ALA A 113 15.71 -1.66 -10.67
CA ALA A 113 15.68 -2.68 -9.61
C ALA A 113 14.29 -3.33 -9.43
N LEU A 114 13.26 -2.82 -10.11
CA LEU A 114 11.92 -3.38 -9.99
C LEU A 114 11.81 -4.74 -10.67
N GLY A 115 11.31 -5.70 -9.96
CA GLY A 115 11.07 -7.07 -10.44
C GLY A 115 9.94 -7.77 -9.68
N PRO A 116 9.47 -8.92 -10.17
CA PRO A 116 8.31 -9.63 -9.60
C PRO A 116 8.44 -9.94 -8.12
N ASN A 117 9.66 -10.18 -7.64
CA ASN A 117 9.93 -10.55 -6.24
C ASN A 117 10.08 -9.33 -5.32
N MET A 118 10.22 -8.13 -5.88
CA MET A 118 10.48 -6.91 -5.11
C MET A 118 9.25 -6.30 -4.44
N ILE A 119 8.06 -6.76 -4.81
CA ILE A 119 6.77 -6.26 -4.29
C ILE A 119 6.01 -7.30 -3.47
N SER A 120 6.66 -8.39 -3.10
CA SER A 120 6.07 -9.46 -2.29
C SER A 120 5.99 -9.12 -0.80
N ASP A 121 6.87 -8.28 -0.31
CA ASP A 121 6.96 -7.85 1.08
C ASP A 121 6.07 -6.63 1.37
N ALA A 122 5.48 -6.58 2.56
CA ALA A 122 4.66 -5.46 3.01
C ALA A 122 5.40 -4.12 2.99
N ASN A 123 6.71 -4.12 3.28
CA ASN A 123 7.56 -2.92 3.26
C ASN A 123 7.81 -2.38 1.85
N THR A 124 7.56 -3.18 0.84
CA THR A 124 7.88 -2.86 -0.55
C THR A 124 6.66 -2.68 -1.44
N THR A 125 5.44 -2.78 -0.88
CA THR A 125 4.20 -2.73 -1.67
C THR A 125 3.97 -1.38 -2.35
N LEU A 126 4.52 -0.28 -1.80
CA LEU A 126 4.53 1.01 -2.50
C LEU A 126 5.23 0.95 -3.86
N ASN A 127 6.18 0.05 -4.03
CA ASN A 127 6.83 -0.16 -5.31
C ASN A 127 5.90 -0.70 -6.40
N ALA A 128 4.71 -1.16 -6.02
CA ALA A 128 3.66 -1.54 -6.96
C ALA A 128 2.86 -0.36 -7.55
N VAL A 129 3.10 0.86 -7.08
CA VAL A 129 2.53 2.08 -7.70
C VAL A 129 3.08 2.26 -9.10
N GLY A 130 2.21 2.61 -10.04
CA GLY A 130 2.57 2.85 -11.44
C GLY A 130 3.59 3.98 -11.61
N ARG A 131 4.39 3.89 -12.68
CA ARG A 131 5.45 4.85 -13.02
C ARG A 131 5.62 4.98 -14.53
N HIS A 132 4.53 4.90 -15.27
CA HIS A 132 4.57 4.73 -16.72
C HIS A 132 4.20 5.98 -17.51
N HIS A 133 3.70 7.03 -16.86
CA HIS A 133 3.46 8.30 -17.52
C HIS A 133 4.72 9.16 -17.60
N THR A 134 4.72 10.09 -18.54
CA THR A 134 5.81 11.04 -18.73
C THR A 134 5.99 11.96 -17.52
N GLY A 135 7.18 12.47 -17.33
CA GLY A 135 7.56 13.27 -16.16
C GLY A 135 8.10 12.38 -15.04
N GLY A 136 8.79 12.96 -14.09
CA GLY A 136 9.41 12.23 -13.00
C GLY A 136 10.94 12.23 -13.11
N ASP A 137 11.57 11.25 -12.51
CA ASP A 137 13.01 11.11 -12.39
C ASP A 137 13.49 9.91 -13.22
N ASP A 138 14.62 10.05 -13.88
CA ASP A 138 15.20 8.99 -14.73
C ASP A 138 15.48 7.70 -13.94
N SER A 139 15.86 7.84 -12.67
CA SER A 139 16.17 6.70 -11.79
C SER A 139 14.91 5.99 -11.30
N TYR A 140 13.91 6.73 -10.82
CA TYR A 140 12.71 6.16 -10.19
C TYR A 140 11.57 5.91 -11.16
N GLY A 141 11.64 6.47 -12.35
CA GLY A 141 10.65 6.35 -13.40
C GLY A 141 9.66 7.50 -13.45
N GLY A 142 8.63 7.35 -14.27
CA GLY A 142 7.66 8.40 -14.55
C GLY A 142 6.65 8.63 -13.43
N THR A 143 5.57 9.30 -13.81
CA THR A 143 4.47 9.64 -12.92
C THR A 143 3.34 8.59 -12.97
N SER A 144 2.46 8.65 -12.01
CA SER A 144 1.22 7.87 -11.88
C SER A 144 0.04 8.78 -11.60
N ASN A 145 -1.16 8.35 -11.94
CA ASN A 145 -2.38 9.01 -11.52
C ASN A 145 -2.84 8.45 -10.18
N PHE A 146 -3.20 9.35 -9.28
CA PHE A 146 -3.70 9.04 -7.94
C PHE A 146 -5.09 9.62 -7.80
N VAL A 147 -6.01 8.82 -7.27
CA VAL A 147 -7.34 9.27 -6.85
C VAL A 147 -7.30 9.52 -5.36
N PHE A 148 -7.80 10.66 -4.94
CA PHE A 148 -7.90 11.05 -3.53
C PHE A 148 -9.27 10.73 -2.95
N ALA A 149 -9.38 10.73 -1.63
CA ALA A 149 -10.60 10.31 -0.96
C ALA A 149 -11.79 11.28 -1.18
N ASP A 150 -11.54 12.52 -1.55
CA ASP A 150 -12.56 13.50 -1.97
C ASP A 150 -12.99 13.34 -3.44
N GLY A 151 -12.34 12.42 -4.18
CA GLY A 151 -12.66 12.11 -5.58
C GLY A 151 -11.83 12.86 -6.61
N HIS A 152 -10.97 13.82 -6.23
CA HIS A 152 -10.12 14.46 -7.22
C HIS A 152 -8.97 13.53 -7.66
N VAL A 153 -8.36 13.85 -8.79
CA VAL A 153 -7.22 13.11 -9.36
C VAL A 153 -6.03 14.05 -9.53
N ALA A 154 -4.87 13.59 -9.08
CA ALA A 154 -3.61 14.27 -9.33
C ALA A 154 -2.58 13.32 -9.94
N ARG A 155 -1.68 13.85 -10.75
CA ARG A 155 -0.56 13.12 -11.34
C ARG A 155 0.74 13.54 -10.68
N MET A 156 1.47 12.60 -10.12
CA MET A 156 2.73 12.84 -9.43
C MET A 156 3.64 11.61 -9.47
N THR A 157 4.87 11.75 -8.98
CA THR A 157 5.77 10.62 -8.78
C THR A 157 5.41 9.87 -7.48
N ILE A 158 5.84 8.60 -7.39
CA ILE A 158 5.72 7.85 -6.14
C ILE A 158 6.49 8.52 -5.00
N LEU A 159 7.67 9.09 -5.28
CA LEU A 159 8.47 9.79 -4.27
C LEU A 159 7.71 10.97 -3.70
N GLN A 160 7.12 11.80 -4.54
CA GLN A 160 6.31 12.93 -4.12
C GLN A 160 5.15 12.49 -3.23
N SER A 161 4.44 11.40 -3.58
CA SER A 161 3.33 10.91 -2.76
C SER A 161 3.75 10.49 -1.34
N VAL A 162 5.00 10.07 -1.15
CA VAL A 162 5.58 9.69 0.14
C VAL A 162 6.14 10.90 0.88
N GLU A 163 6.88 11.77 0.19
CA GLU A 163 7.48 12.99 0.75
C GLU A 163 6.40 13.95 1.27
N ASP A 164 5.32 14.12 0.51
CA ASP A 164 4.17 14.97 0.88
C ASP A 164 3.18 14.25 1.82
N ARG A 165 3.46 12.97 2.19
CA ARG A 165 2.67 12.16 3.12
C ARG A 165 1.20 12.02 2.73
N LEU A 166 0.92 11.79 1.46
CA LEU A 166 -0.42 11.77 0.88
C LEU A 166 -1.17 10.42 1.04
N TRP A 167 -0.63 9.46 1.78
CA TRP A 167 -1.27 8.16 2.02
C TRP A 167 -2.11 8.13 3.31
N GLY A 168 -2.16 9.24 4.03
CA GLY A 168 -2.91 9.40 5.28
C GLY A 168 -2.02 9.43 6.53
N ASP A 169 -2.63 9.69 7.67
CA ASP A 169 -1.98 9.87 8.97
C ASP A 169 -2.19 8.70 9.94
N ARG A 170 -2.96 7.70 9.51
CA ARG A 170 -3.22 6.48 10.27
C ARG A 170 -3.57 5.31 9.36
N PHE A 171 -3.50 4.12 9.92
CA PHE A 171 -3.99 2.91 9.25
C PHE A 171 -5.48 2.75 9.58
N TYR A 172 -6.34 3.48 8.85
CA TYR A 172 -7.78 3.62 9.13
C TYR A 172 -8.51 2.29 9.20
N SER A 173 -8.13 1.33 8.37
CA SER A 173 -8.75 0.00 8.31
C SER A 173 -8.32 -0.97 9.40
N MET A 174 -7.55 -0.52 10.39
CA MET A 174 -7.03 -1.36 11.48
C MET A 174 -7.52 -0.86 12.83
N SER A 175 -7.87 -1.82 13.72
CA SER A 175 -8.26 -1.51 15.11
C SER A 175 -7.08 -1.14 15.99
N GLY A 176 -7.37 -0.51 17.16
CA GLY A 176 -6.39 -0.13 18.16
C GLY A 176 -5.59 1.11 17.79
N ASN A 177 -4.39 1.27 18.35
CA ASN A 177 -3.52 2.39 18.01
C ASN A 177 -2.96 2.21 16.60
N ASN A 178 -3.45 3.01 15.68
CA ASN A 178 -3.20 2.94 14.25
C ASN A 178 -2.56 4.20 13.65
N LEU A 179 -2.07 5.11 14.50
CA LEU A 179 -1.45 6.35 14.09
C LEU A 179 -0.14 6.11 13.35
N VAL A 180 0.12 6.93 12.37
CA VAL A 180 1.40 7.00 11.65
C VAL A 180 2.25 8.09 12.31
N ASN A 181 3.50 7.75 12.63
CA ASN A 181 4.43 8.70 13.23
C ASN A 181 4.78 9.81 12.23
N THR A 182 4.77 11.04 12.74
CA THR A 182 5.11 12.25 11.95
C THR A 182 6.60 12.43 11.82
#